data_27df5bf6bf885530ffbd0233352398ad
#
_entry.id   27df5bf6bf885530ffbd0233352398ad
#
_cell.length_a   1.000
_cell.length_b   1.000
_cell.length_c   1.000
_cell.angle_alpha   90.00
_cell.angle_beta   90.00
_cell.angle_gamma   90.00
#
_symmetry.space_group_name_H-M   'P 1'
#
loop_
_entity.id
_entity.type
_entity.pdbx_description
1 polymer ?
#
loop_
_entity_poly.entity_id
_entity_poly.type
_entity_poly.pdbx_seq_one_letter_code
_entity_poly.pdbx_strand_id
1 'polypeptide(L)'
;MTEIMFETFNVPAFYLAIQAVLSLYSSGKTTGLVLDAGDGVTHTVPIYEGYALPHAIERNDLAGRDLTSYLQKLLNEVGLNFSSSAELEIIKVIKENHCYVALDYEAELKSKSFLI
;
A
#
# COMPACT_ATOMS: atom_id res chain seq x y z
N MET A 1 6.43 -22.18 -6.54
CA MET A 1 6.37 -22.07 -5.06
C MET A 1 6.04 -23.42 -4.42
N THR A 2 4.97 -24.10 -4.76
CA THR A 2 4.55 -25.40 -4.19
C THR A 2 5.66 -26.45 -4.26
N GLU A 3 6.30 -26.65 -5.40
CA GLU A 3 7.44 -27.55 -5.59
C GLU A 3 8.58 -27.26 -4.59
N ILE A 4 8.99 -25.99 -4.47
CA ILE A 4 10.05 -25.59 -3.53
C ILE A 4 9.67 -25.92 -2.08
N MET A 5 8.41 -25.68 -1.71
CA MET A 5 7.94 -25.95 -0.35
C MET A 5 7.97 -27.46 -0.04
N PHE A 6 7.55 -28.30 -0.96
CA PHE A 6 7.53 -29.75 -0.73
C PHE A 6 8.89 -30.42 -0.96
N GLU A 7 9.63 -30.05 -2.00
CA GLU A 7 10.87 -30.75 -2.38
C GLU A 7 12.11 -30.19 -1.67
N THR A 8 12.19 -28.87 -1.46
CA THR A 8 13.35 -28.26 -0.81
C THR A 8 13.17 -28.16 0.70
N PHE A 9 12.00 -27.71 1.16
CA PHE A 9 11.73 -27.50 2.59
C PHE A 9 11.04 -28.68 3.27
N ASN A 10 10.60 -29.69 2.53
CA ASN A 10 9.95 -30.92 3.04
C ASN A 10 8.80 -30.64 4.03
N VAL A 11 7.97 -29.61 3.75
CA VAL A 11 6.84 -29.29 4.61
C VAL A 11 5.74 -30.35 4.50
N PRO A 12 5.08 -30.75 5.59
CA PRO A 12 4.03 -31.77 5.57
C PRO A 12 2.73 -31.30 4.90
N ALA A 13 2.48 -29.96 4.89
CA ALA A 13 1.34 -29.36 4.25
C ALA A 13 1.67 -27.92 3.83
N PHE A 14 1.01 -27.42 2.79
CA PHE A 14 1.18 -26.07 2.28
C PHE A 14 -0.15 -25.52 1.75
N TYR A 15 -0.44 -24.26 2.05
CA TYR A 15 -1.62 -23.57 1.56
C TYR A 15 -1.29 -22.12 1.21
N LEU A 16 -1.84 -21.64 0.10
CA LEU A 16 -1.77 -20.24 -0.33
C LEU A 16 -3.08 -19.55 -0.01
N ALA A 17 -3.04 -18.57 0.88
CA ALA A 17 -4.20 -17.78 1.25
C ALA A 17 -4.16 -16.39 0.60
N ILE A 18 -5.32 -15.83 0.31
CA ILE A 18 -5.47 -14.45 -0.15
C ILE A 18 -5.29 -13.52 1.06
N GLN A 19 -4.37 -12.55 0.97
CA GLN A 19 -4.04 -11.62 2.06
C GLN A 19 -5.27 -10.87 2.58
N ALA A 20 -6.13 -10.39 1.69
CA ALA A 20 -7.35 -9.67 2.05
C ALA A 20 -8.29 -10.53 2.91
N VAL A 21 -8.44 -11.83 2.61
CA VAL A 21 -9.27 -12.75 3.40
C VAL A 21 -8.70 -12.90 4.81
N LEU A 22 -7.38 -13.04 4.92
CA LEU A 22 -6.71 -13.15 6.23
C LEU A 22 -6.85 -11.86 7.04
N SER A 23 -6.75 -10.69 6.40
CA SER A 23 -6.97 -9.39 7.04
C SER A 23 -8.39 -9.26 7.57
N LEU A 24 -9.39 -9.73 6.82
CA LEU A 24 -10.77 -9.74 7.29
C LEU A 24 -10.95 -10.67 8.50
N TYR A 25 -10.35 -11.85 8.46
CA TYR A 25 -10.40 -12.80 9.59
C TYR A 25 -9.74 -12.24 10.86
N SER A 26 -8.65 -11.48 10.71
CA SER A 26 -7.99 -10.83 11.85
C SER A 26 -8.91 -9.84 12.57
N SER A 27 -9.91 -9.28 11.88
CA SER A 27 -10.95 -8.42 12.46
C SER A 27 -12.13 -9.19 13.05
N GLY A 28 -12.09 -10.53 13.03
CA GLY A 28 -13.16 -11.41 13.51
C GLY A 28 -14.37 -11.49 12.59
N LYS A 29 -14.25 -11.03 11.35
CA LYS A 29 -15.35 -11.04 10.36
C LYS A 29 -15.07 -12.04 9.24
N THR A 30 -16.13 -12.58 8.65
CA THR A 30 -16.07 -13.48 7.49
C THR A 30 -16.70 -12.88 6.23
N THR A 31 -17.42 -11.77 6.39
CA THR A 31 -18.06 -11.04 5.28
C THR A 31 -17.72 -9.56 5.38
N GLY A 32 -17.30 -8.95 4.28
CA GLY A 32 -16.95 -7.53 4.19
C GLY A 32 -16.19 -7.17 2.93
N LEU A 33 -15.83 -5.90 2.84
CA LEU A 33 -14.97 -5.35 1.80
C LEU A 33 -13.61 -5.02 2.41
N VAL A 34 -12.54 -5.52 1.82
CA VAL A 34 -11.17 -5.19 2.21
C VAL A 34 -10.56 -4.27 1.16
N LEU A 35 -10.06 -3.13 1.59
CA LEU A 35 -9.18 -2.26 0.81
C LEU A 35 -7.74 -2.52 1.30
N ASP A 36 -6.92 -3.09 0.44
CA ASP A 36 -5.51 -3.37 0.69
C ASP A 36 -4.64 -2.48 -0.19
N ALA A 37 -4.00 -1.49 0.41
CA ALA A 37 -3.12 -0.55 -0.27
C ALA A 37 -1.67 -0.81 0.16
N GLY A 38 -0.91 -1.45 -0.72
CA GLY A 38 0.48 -1.83 -0.50
C GLY A 38 1.49 -0.83 -1.06
N ASP A 39 2.69 -1.32 -1.34
CA ASP A 39 3.74 -0.53 -1.97
C ASP A 39 3.51 -0.33 -3.48
N GLY A 40 3.15 -1.40 -4.19
CA GLY A 40 3.02 -1.37 -5.65
C GLY A 40 1.60 -1.38 -6.19
N VAL A 41 0.63 -1.84 -5.43
CA VAL A 41 -0.74 -2.07 -5.89
C VAL A 41 -1.74 -1.83 -4.77
N THR A 42 -2.90 -1.31 -5.13
CA THR A 42 -4.08 -1.20 -4.27
C THR A 42 -5.18 -2.12 -4.81
N HIS A 43 -5.75 -2.96 -3.94
CA HIS A 43 -6.85 -3.86 -4.30
C HIS A 43 -8.07 -3.59 -3.43
N THR A 44 -9.24 -3.69 -4.03
CA THR A 44 -10.50 -3.83 -3.30
C THR A 44 -11.02 -5.25 -3.49
N VAL A 45 -11.18 -5.98 -2.40
CA VAL A 45 -11.58 -7.39 -2.40
C VAL A 45 -12.86 -7.56 -1.61
N PRO A 46 -14.01 -7.74 -2.27
CA PRO A 46 -15.25 -8.14 -1.58
C PRO A 46 -15.18 -9.62 -1.19
N ILE A 47 -15.57 -9.91 0.04
CA ILE A 47 -15.52 -11.25 0.64
C ILE A 47 -16.89 -11.56 1.23
N TYR A 48 -17.41 -12.72 0.90
CA TYR A 48 -18.67 -13.25 1.44
C TYR A 48 -18.45 -14.62 2.05
N GLU A 49 -18.77 -14.78 3.34
CA GLU A 49 -18.58 -16.02 4.11
C GLU A 49 -17.19 -16.66 3.96
N GLY A 50 -16.14 -15.82 3.92
CA GLY A 50 -14.77 -16.28 3.80
C GLY A 50 -14.29 -16.50 2.36
N TYR A 51 -15.14 -16.32 1.36
CA TYR A 51 -14.81 -16.49 -0.05
C TYR A 51 -14.73 -15.12 -0.74
N ALA A 52 -13.57 -14.83 -1.34
CA ALA A 52 -13.43 -13.66 -2.19
C ALA A 52 -14.30 -13.84 -3.46
N LEU A 53 -14.92 -12.74 -3.92
CA LEU A 53 -15.70 -12.71 -5.16
C LEU A 53 -14.80 -12.26 -6.32
N PRO A 54 -14.25 -13.19 -7.14
CA PRO A 54 -13.18 -12.86 -8.09
C PRO A 54 -13.59 -11.85 -9.15
N HIS A 55 -14.87 -11.90 -9.56
CA HIS A 55 -15.43 -11.01 -10.60
C HIS A 55 -15.67 -9.57 -10.11
N ALA A 56 -15.58 -9.33 -8.82
CA ALA A 56 -15.78 -8.02 -8.20
C ALA A 56 -14.49 -7.50 -7.51
N ILE A 57 -13.36 -8.17 -7.72
CA ILE A 57 -12.06 -7.67 -7.28
C ILE A 57 -11.61 -6.57 -8.24
N GLU A 58 -11.34 -5.40 -7.70
CA GLU A 58 -10.73 -4.32 -8.46
C GLU A 58 -9.28 -4.11 -8.06
N ARG A 59 -8.46 -3.80 -9.05
CA ARG A 59 -7.04 -3.51 -8.91
C ARG A 59 -6.74 -2.12 -9.44
N ASN A 60 -5.99 -1.36 -8.65
CA ASN A 60 -5.43 -0.08 -9.04
C ASN A 60 -3.92 -0.13 -8.82
N ASP A 61 -3.14 0.21 -9.84
CA ASP A 61 -1.68 0.21 -9.76
C ASP A 61 -1.10 1.48 -9.12
N LEU A 62 -1.95 2.33 -8.51
CA LEU A 62 -1.53 3.45 -7.67
C LEU A 62 -1.36 2.98 -6.22
N ALA A 63 -0.14 3.12 -5.67
CA ALA A 63 0.17 2.67 -4.32
C ALA A 63 1.34 3.46 -3.69
N GLY A 64 1.89 2.98 -2.58
CA GLY A 64 2.88 3.70 -1.78
C GLY A 64 4.15 4.10 -2.53
N ARG A 65 4.60 3.30 -3.50
CA ARG A 65 5.77 3.61 -4.34
C ARG A 65 5.53 4.84 -5.22
N ASP A 66 4.35 4.95 -5.80
CA ASP A 66 4.00 6.09 -6.65
C ASP A 66 3.93 7.38 -5.83
N LEU A 67 3.39 7.30 -4.61
CA LEU A 67 3.38 8.42 -3.67
C LEU A 67 4.80 8.85 -3.27
N THR A 68 5.71 7.89 -3.05
CA THR A 68 7.13 8.18 -2.77
C THR A 68 7.79 8.87 -3.96
N SER A 69 7.56 8.38 -5.18
CA SER A 69 8.10 8.97 -6.41
C SER A 69 7.54 10.37 -6.68
N TYR A 70 6.28 10.58 -6.36
CA TYR A 70 5.67 11.91 -6.48
C TYR A 70 6.23 12.90 -5.45
N LEU A 71 6.44 12.46 -4.20
CA LEU A 71 7.10 13.28 -3.19
C LEU A 71 8.54 13.64 -3.59
N GLN A 72 9.30 12.69 -4.16
CA GLN A 72 10.62 12.96 -4.73
C GLN A 72 10.58 14.07 -5.76
N LYS A 73 9.60 14.02 -6.67
CA LYS A 73 9.42 15.06 -7.69
C LYS A 73 9.19 16.44 -7.05
N LEU A 74 8.28 16.51 -6.07
CA LEU A 74 7.99 17.77 -5.36
C LEU A 74 9.22 18.32 -4.62
N LEU A 75 10.01 17.47 -3.95
CA LEU A 75 11.22 17.87 -3.25
C LEU A 75 12.30 18.37 -4.22
N ASN A 76 12.44 17.73 -5.38
CA ASN A 76 13.38 18.19 -6.43
C ASN A 76 12.96 19.54 -7.02
N GLU A 77 11.65 19.82 -7.16
CA GLU A 77 11.14 21.13 -7.60
C GLU A 77 11.47 22.25 -6.61
N VAL A 78 11.57 21.95 -5.32
CA VAL A 78 11.99 22.90 -4.26
C VAL A 78 13.54 23.06 -4.20
N GLY A 79 14.29 22.29 -4.99
CA GLY A 79 15.74 22.36 -5.05
C GLY A 79 16.50 21.34 -4.21
N LEU A 80 15.80 20.40 -3.57
CA LEU A 80 16.40 19.27 -2.88
C LEU A 80 16.58 18.12 -3.87
N ASN A 81 17.79 17.95 -4.38
CA ASN A 81 18.10 16.94 -5.40
C ASN A 81 18.32 15.57 -4.78
N PHE A 82 17.30 14.72 -4.86
CA PHE A 82 17.37 13.30 -4.50
C PHE A 82 17.37 12.46 -5.78
N SER A 83 18.43 11.72 -6.06
CA SER A 83 18.59 10.96 -7.30
C SER A 83 18.99 9.50 -7.11
N SER A 84 19.57 9.15 -5.96
CA SER A 84 20.03 7.79 -5.67
C SER A 84 18.94 6.91 -5.04
N SER A 85 19.11 5.59 -5.16
CA SER A 85 18.20 4.61 -4.53
C SER A 85 18.20 4.69 -2.99
N ALA A 86 19.34 5.05 -2.39
CA ALA A 86 19.44 5.27 -0.95
C ALA A 86 18.64 6.51 -0.52
N GLU A 87 18.64 7.55 -1.32
CA GLU A 87 17.86 8.77 -1.07
C GLU A 87 16.35 8.53 -1.24
N LEU A 88 15.95 7.64 -2.13
CA LEU A 88 14.54 7.20 -2.24
C LEU A 88 14.04 6.56 -0.93
N GLU A 89 14.87 5.81 -0.24
CA GLU A 89 14.48 5.24 1.06
C GLU A 89 14.32 6.33 2.13
N ILE A 90 15.16 7.39 2.08
CA ILE A 90 14.99 8.56 2.94
C ILE A 90 13.67 9.27 2.66
N ILE A 91 13.32 9.47 1.39
CA ILE A 91 12.04 10.08 0.98
C ILE A 91 10.86 9.24 1.47
N LYS A 92 10.97 7.91 1.39
CA LYS A 92 9.95 7.00 1.91
C LYS A 92 9.76 7.19 3.42
N VAL A 93 10.84 7.28 4.19
CA VAL A 93 10.79 7.56 5.64
C VAL A 93 10.15 8.93 5.91
N ILE A 94 10.51 9.96 5.13
CA ILE A 94 9.89 11.29 5.23
C ILE A 94 8.39 11.19 4.98
N LYS A 95 7.96 10.50 3.91
CA LYS A 95 6.56 10.28 3.59
C LYS A 95 5.81 9.61 4.75
N GLU A 96 6.36 8.54 5.31
CA GLU A 96 5.71 7.74 6.36
C GLU A 96 5.59 8.50 7.68
N ASN A 97 6.56 9.36 8.01
CA ASN A 97 6.58 10.08 9.28
C ASN A 97 5.91 11.47 9.23
N HIS A 98 5.90 12.13 8.09
CA HIS A 98 5.51 13.55 7.99
C HIS A 98 4.34 13.81 7.04
N CYS A 99 4.02 12.89 6.13
CA CYS A 99 2.85 13.05 5.27
C CYS A 99 1.59 12.48 5.92
N TYR A 100 0.47 13.13 5.67
CA TYR A 100 -0.85 12.71 6.15
C TYR A 100 -1.93 13.10 5.13
N VAL A 101 -3.11 12.55 5.28
CA VAL A 101 -4.27 12.89 4.44
C VAL A 101 -5.00 14.07 5.07
N ALA A 102 -5.10 15.19 4.34
CA ALA A 102 -5.81 16.38 4.79
C ALA A 102 -7.32 16.10 4.92
N LEU A 103 -7.95 16.59 5.97
CA LEU A 103 -9.42 16.57 6.12
C LEU A 103 -10.09 17.56 5.17
N ASP A 104 -9.51 18.75 5.04
CA ASP A 104 -9.89 19.78 4.06
C ASP A 104 -8.61 20.25 3.35
N TYR A 105 -8.40 19.72 2.16
CA TYR A 105 -7.18 19.97 1.38
C TYR A 105 -7.02 21.44 1.01
N GLU A 106 -8.10 22.11 0.58
CA GLU A 106 -8.04 23.50 0.15
C GLU A 106 -7.75 24.48 1.30
N ALA A 107 -8.37 24.24 2.45
CA ALA A 107 -8.14 25.04 3.65
C ALA A 107 -6.70 24.89 4.16
N GLU A 108 -6.18 23.65 4.19
CA GLU A 108 -4.81 23.39 4.62
C GLU A 108 -3.76 23.96 3.63
N LEU A 109 -4.01 23.84 2.34
CA LEU A 109 -3.12 24.41 1.33
C LEU A 109 -3.00 25.92 1.47
N LYS A 110 -4.13 26.63 1.70
CA LYS A 110 -4.13 28.06 1.94
C LYS A 110 -3.42 28.45 3.24
N SER A 111 -3.58 27.67 4.31
CA SER A 111 -2.94 27.96 5.59
C SER A 111 -1.42 27.78 5.56
N LYS A 112 -0.91 26.85 4.76
CA LYS A 112 0.53 26.53 4.64
C LYS A 112 1.28 27.38 3.60
N SER A 113 0.58 28.04 2.70
CA SER A 113 1.20 28.95 1.70
C SER A 113 1.88 30.17 2.33
N PHE A 114 1.73 30.42 3.63
CA PHE A 114 2.40 31.47 4.39
C PHE A 114 3.66 31.02 5.15
N LEU A 115 4.07 29.76 5.02
CA LEU A 115 5.20 29.18 5.79
C LEU A 115 6.41 28.79 4.90
N ILE A 116 6.48 29.28 3.66
CA ILE A 116 7.61 29.13 2.75
C ILE A 116 8.25 30.49 2.48
#